data_d4a7e7d07f61cb0404a72056f6a587c0
#
_entry.id   d4a7e7d07f61cb0404a72056f6a587c0
#
_cell.length_a   1.000
_cell.length_b   1.000
_cell.length_c   1.000
_cell.angle_alpha   90.00
_cell.angle_beta   90.00
_cell.angle_gamma   90.00
#
_symmetry.space_group_name_H-M   'P 1'
#
loop_
_entity.id
_entity.type
_entity.pdbx_description
1 polymer ?
#
loop_
_entity_poly.entity_id
_entity_poly.type
_entity_poly.pdbx_seq_one_letter_code
_entity_poly.pdbx_strand_id
1 'polypeptide(L)'
;VPVLFMVSIGMAIVYNLGTNIFLGEVSYITKALAAVLQLGVTLDYSIFLWHSYKEEKEKNPGDHKEAMAVAIGNTLTSVVGSSITTVAGFIALCFMSFTLGLDLGIVMAKGVIFGVIGCVTILPSLILTFDKALEKTMHKEIMPNFDKPARWIVKHSWLFLIVFLGLLYPAIYGYNHTKVYYDLSDTLPDKLNCSQANKLLAENFDKTNSIYMILADTNLSKDDSIAMIDEIKKLDGISTAMSLDSVVGAELPTEMLPDSLVSELK
;
A
#
# COMPACT_ATOMS: atom_id res chain seq x y z
N VAL A 1 22.86 -11.09 12.36
CA VAL A 1 22.34 -9.72 12.14
C VAL A 1 20.92 -9.73 11.57
N PRO A 2 20.59 -10.42 10.44
CA PRO A 2 19.24 -10.38 9.86
C PRO A 2 18.12 -10.76 10.82
N VAL A 3 18.34 -11.71 11.71
CA VAL A 3 17.34 -12.12 12.72
C VAL A 3 17.00 -10.97 13.66
N LEU A 4 18.01 -10.20 14.12
CA LEU A 4 17.77 -9.03 14.99
C LEU A 4 16.99 -7.94 14.26
N PHE A 5 17.27 -7.73 12.96
CA PHE A 5 16.47 -6.82 12.14
C PHE A 5 15.01 -7.27 12.07
N MET A 6 14.77 -8.55 11.76
CA MET A 6 13.41 -9.09 11.71
C MET A 6 12.67 -8.95 13.03
N VAL A 7 13.33 -9.19 14.17
CA VAL A 7 12.73 -9.00 15.49
C VAL A 7 12.37 -7.54 15.74
N SER A 8 13.31 -6.61 15.51
CA SER A 8 13.07 -5.18 15.70
C SER A 8 11.94 -4.66 14.81
N ILE A 9 11.96 -5.02 13.52
CA ILE A 9 10.94 -4.62 12.56
C ILE A 9 9.59 -5.27 12.91
N GLY A 10 9.60 -6.55 13.29
CA GLY A 10 8.40 -7.26 13.72
C GLY A 10 7.72 -6.56 14.90
N MET A 11 8.50 -6.13 15.91
CA MET A 11 7.97 -5.34 17.02
C MET A 11 7.38 -4.01 16.56
N ALA A 12 8.05 -3.29 15.66
CA ALA A 12 7.54 -2.03 15.11
C ALA A 12 6.24 -2.23 14.33
N ILE A 13 6.12 -3.33 13.56
CA ILE A 13 4.88 -3.70 12.85
C ILE A 13 3.75 -4.00 13.85
N VAL A 14 4.03 -4.76 14.91
CA VAL A 14 3.03 -5.08 15.95
C VAL A 14 2.55 -3.80 16.63
N TYR A 15 3.44 -2.86 16.96
CA TYR A 15 3.04 -1.57 17.51
C TYR A 15 2.18 -0.75 16.53
N ASN A 16 2.55 -0.72 15.25
CA ASN A 16 1.76 -0.05 14.23
C ASN A 16 0.37 -0.65 14.09
N LEU A 17 0.27 -1.96 13.93
CA LEU A 17 -1.02 -2.64 13.77
C LEU A 17 -1.86 -2.61 15.06
N GLY A 18 -1.22 -2.76 16.22
CA GLY A 18 -1.89 -2.72 17.53
C GLY A 18 -2.53 -1.35 17.81
N THR A 19 -1.86 -0.28 17.47
CA THR A 19 -2.40 1.08 17.64
C THR A 19 -3.53 1.43 16.66
N ASN A 20 -3.86 0.56 15.69
CA ASN A 20 -5.04 0.76 14.84
C ASN A 20 -6.37 0.65 15.62
N ILE A 21 -6.36 0.10 16.84
CA ILE A 21 -7.53 0.10 17.71
C ILE A 21 -8.10 1.51 17.94
N PHE A 22 -7.26 2.54 17.91
CA PHE A 22 -7.69 3.94 18.06
C PHE A 22 -8.34 4.51 16.79
N LEU A 23 -8.20 3.83 15.63
CA LEU A 23 -8.82 4.23 14.37
C LEU A 23 -10.20 3.59 14.17
N GLY A 24 -10.58 2.62 15.02
CA GLY A 24 -11.81 1.83 14.90
C GLY A 24 -11.67 0.73 13.85
N GLU A 25 -12.03 1.02 12.62
CA GLU A 25 -11.98 0.06 11.51
C GLU A 25 -10.86 0.40 10.53
N VAL A 26 -10.20 -0.62 10.00
CA VAL A 26 -9.13 -0.47 9.00
C VAL A 26 -9.30 -1.55 7.94
N SER A 27 -9.19 -1.18 6.67
CA SER A 27 -9.28 -2.10 5.54
C SER A 27 -8.25 -3.24 5.64
N TYR A 28 -8.66 -4.46 5.24
CA TYR A 28 -7.74 -5.60 5.17
C TYR A 28 -6.56 -5.35 4.22
N ILE A 29 -6.80 -4.60 3.14
CA ILE A 29 -5.76 -4.18 2.18
C ILE A 29 -4.73 -3.31 2.89
N THR A 30 -5.18 -2.31 3.65
CA THR A 30 -4.31 -1.44 4.44
C THR A 30 -3.48 -2.24 5.43
N LYS A 31 -4.10 -3.21 6.14
CA LYS A 31 -3.40 -4.07 7.10
C LYS A 31 -2.29 -4.89 6.44
N ALA A 32 -2.56 -5.49 5.28
CA ALA A 32 -1.59 -6.30 4.55
C ALA A 32 -0.44 -5.44 3.99
N LEU A 33 -0.78 -4.33 3.31
CA LEU A 33 0.21 -3.42 2.73
C LEU A 33 1.06 -2.74 3.80
N ALA A 34 0.47 -2.35 4.94
CA ALA A 34 1.20 -1.74 6.04
C ALA A 34 2.35 -2.62 6.53
N ALA A 35 2.10 -3.92 6.73
CA ALA A 35 3.14 -4.83 7.19
C ALA A 35 4.29 -4.95 6.17
N VAL A 36 3.97 -5.11 4.88
CA VAL A 36 4.96 -5.31 3.80
C VAL A 36 5.79 -4.04 3.56
N LEU A 37 5.11 -2.89 3.42
CA LEU A 37 5.80 -1.63 3.16
C LEU A 37 6.62 -1.16 4.36
N GLN A 38 6.10 -1.33 5.58
CA GLN A 38 6.86 -1.02 6.78
C GLN A 38 8.11 -1.89 6.89
N LEU A 39 8.01 -3.19 6.55
CA LEU A 39 9.18 -4.08 6.50
C LEU A 39 10.25 -3.51 5.57
N GLY A 40 9.88 -3.14 4.34
CA GLY A 40 10.82 -2.60 3.35
C GLY A 40 11.50 -1.32 3.83
N VAL A 41 10.72 -0.32 4.23
CA VAL A 41 11.25 0.98 4.67
C VAL A 41 12.12 0.86 5.93
N THR A 42 11.68 0.09 6.92
CA THR A 42 12.43 -0.04 8.20
C THR A 42 13.68 -0.89 8.03
N LEU A 43 13.70 -1.84 7.09
CA LEU A 43 14.88 -2.66 6.81
C LEU A 43 16.04 -1.79 6.33
N ASP A 44 15.78 -0.83 5.44
CA ASP A 44 16.82 0.08 4.93
C ASP A 44 17.44 0.91 6.05
N TYR A 45 16.63 1.43 6.98
CA TYR A 45 17.12 2.15 8.15
C TYR A 45 17.98 1.26 9.06
N SER A 46 17.58 0.01 9.23
CA SER A 46 18.30 -0.96 10.06
C SER A 46 19.66 -1.33 9.46
N ILE A 47 19.73 -1.51 8.15
CA ILE A 47 20.98 -1.78 7.42
C ILE A 47 21.92 -0.59 7.53
N PHE A 48 21.40 0.63 7.37
CA PHE A 48 22.19 1.85 7.43
C PHE A 48 22.80 2.05 8.83
N LEU A 49 22.01 1.84 9.88
CA LEU A 49 22.51 1.91 11.27
C LEU A 49 23.56 0.84 11.53
N TRP A 50 23.35 -0.40 11.06
CA TRP A 50 24.32 -1.47 11.23
C TRP A 50 25.66 -1.17 10.55
N HIS A 51 25.66 -0.62 9.34
CA HIS A 51 26.89 -0.23 8.65
C HIS A 51 27.62 0.85 9.40
N SER A 52 26.92 1.89 9.86
CA SER A 52 27.49 2.96 10.66
C SER A 52 28.08 2.41 11.97
N TYR A 53 27.37 1.52 12.65
CA TYR A 53 27.90 0.89 13.88
C TYR A 53 29.15 0.05 13.62
N LYS A 54 29.17 -0.75 12.53
CA LYS A 54 30.36 -1.54 12.18
C LYS A 54 31.57 -0.66 11.94
N GLU A 55 31.40 0.43 11.20
CA GLU A 55 32.46 1.39 10.93
C GLU A 55 32.99 2.06 12.19
N GLU A 56 32.12 2.53 13.08
CA GLU A 56 32.53 3.15 14.35
C GLU A 56 33.16 2.16 15.33
N LYS A 57 32.71 0.91 15.32
CA LYS A 57 33.32 -0.16 16.13
C LYS A 57 34.75 -0.48 15.69
N GLU A 58 35.04 -0.41 14.37
CA GLU A 58 36.40 -0.58 13.85
C GLU A 58 37.33 0.58 14.24
N LYS A 59 36.80 1.81 14.35
CA LYS A 59 37.56 3.00 14.77
C LYS A 59 37.85 3.00 16.28
N ASN A 60 36.93 2.48 17.09
CA ASN A 60 37.00 2.46 18.55
C ASN A 60 36.88 1.04 19.11
N PRO A 61 37.91 0.18 18.96
CA PRO A 61 37.87 -1.17 19.45
C PRO A 61 37.83 -1.18 20.98
N GLY A 62 36.75 -1.67 21.57
CA GLY A 62 36.61 -1.86 23.02
C GLY A 62 35.49 -1.07 23.70
N ASP A 63 34.98 -0.01 23.10
CA ASP A 63 33.81 0.69 23.60
C ASP A 63 32.61 0.60 22.63
N HIS A 64 31.92 -0.53 22.70
CA HIS A 64 30.77 -0.83 21.87
C HIS A 64 29.58 0.13 22.09
N LYS A 65 29.49 0.70 23.30
CA LYS A 65 28.39 1.64 23.63
C LYS A 65 28.62 3.00 23.01
N GLU A 66 29.86 3.51 23.10
CA GLU A 66 30.21 4.77 22.46
C GLU A 66 30.13 4.65 20.94
N ALA A 67 30.66 3.57 20.37
CA ALA A 67 30.52 3.30 18.93
C ALA A 67 29.06 3.30 18.46
N MET A 68 28.15 2.71 19.24
CA MET A 68 26.73 2.70 18.95
C MET A 68 26.11 4.10 19.10
N ALA A 69 26.49 4.87 20.11
CA ALA A 69 25.97 6.22 20.30
C ALA A 69 26.35 7.15 19.13
N VAL A 70 27.61 7.08 18.68
CA VAL A 70 28.08 7.82 17.52
C VAL A 70 27.37 7.34 16.24
N ALA A 71 27.20 6.05 16.06
CA ALA A 71 26.49 5.47 14.91
C ALA A 71 25.04 5.95 14.83
N ILE A 72 24.32 5.98 15.95
CA ILE A 72 22.96 6.53 16.02
C ILE A 72 22.98 8.02 15.62
N GLY A 73 23.89 8.82 16.17
CA GLY A 73 24.02 10.24 15.85
C GLY A 73 24.23 10.49 14.35
N ASN A 74 25.16 9.76 13.73
CA ASN A 74 25.46 9.86 12.29
C ASN A 74 24.29 9.42 11.41
N THR A 75 23.55 8.40 11.83
CA THR A 75 22.47 7.80 11.06
C THR A 75 21.17 8.57 11.21
N LEU A 76 20.89 9.09 12.40
CA LEU A 76 19.60 9.70 12.76
C LEU A 76 19.21 10.85 11.83
N THR A 77 20.16 11.73 11.51
CA THR A 77 19.88 12.89 10.63
C THR A 77 19.41 12.44 9.25
N SER A 78 20.07 11.44 8.66
CA SER A 78 19.71 10.92 7.33
C SER A 78 18.40 10.13 7.36
N VAL A 79 18.20 9.30 8.39
CA VAL A 79 16.99 8.50 8.55
C VAL A 79 15.77 9.38 8.81
N VAL A 80 15.89 10.38 9.68
CA VAL A 80 14.79 11.32 9.96
C VAL A 80 14.47 12.15 8.72
N GLY A 81 15.49 12.66 8.00
CA GLY A 81 15.28 13.41 6.77
C GLY A 81 14.52 12.62 5.70
N SER A 82 14.92 11.36 5.44
CA SER A 82 14.20 10.50 4.50
C SER A 82 12.81 10.11 4.99
N SER A 83 12.65 9.89 6.30
CA SER A 83 11.36 9.53 6.89
C SER A 83 10.34 10.66 6.80
N ILE A 84 10.75 11.92 6.97
CA ILE A 84 9.86 13.08 6.83
C ILE A 84 9.27 13.12 5.41
N THR A 85 10.08 12.91 4.38
CA THR A 85 9.57 12.90 3.00
C THR A 85 8.63 11.74 2.75
N THR A 86 8.93 10.56 3.29
CA THR A 86 8.07 9.37 3.18
C THR A 86 6.73 9.58 3.92
N VAL A 87 6.77 10.09 5.14
CA VAL A 87 5.57 10.44 5.93
C VAL A 87 4.72 11.50 5.20
N ALA A 88 5.36 12.54 4.65
CA ALA A 88 4.65 13.55 3.87
C ALA A 88 3.96 12.95 2.64
N GLY A 89 4.61 12.01 1.94
CA GLY A 89 4.01 11.26 0.84
C GLY A 89 2.78 10.46 1.26
N PHE A 90 2.84 9.77 2.40
CA PHE A 90 1.67 9.05 2.93
C PHE A 90 0.56 9.98 3.43
N ILE A 91 0.90 11.11 4.04
CA ILE A 91 -0.08 12.12 4.43
C ILE A 91 -0.79 12.70 3.19
N ALA A 92 -0.10 12.82 2.05
CA ALA A 92 -0.73 13.27 0.82
C ALA A 92 -1.86 12.32 0.35
N LEU A 93 -1.79 11.01 0.65
CA LEU A 93 -2.89 10.07 0.37
C LEU A 93 -4.16 10.38 1.17
N CYS A 94 -4.03 11.03 2.34
CA CYS A 94 -5.19 11.40 3.16
C CYS A 94 -6.08 12.46 2.49
N PHE A 95 -5.59 13.17 1.47
CA PHE A 95 -6.35 14.16 0.71
C PHE A 95 -7.09 13.55 -0.50
N MET A 96 -6.98 12.24 -0.71
CA MET A 96 -7.75 11.57 -1.74
C MET A 96 -9.23 11.50 -1.36
N SER A 97 -10.11 11.63 -2.34
CA SER A 97 -11.58 11.49 -2.14
C SER A 97 -12.00 10.06 -1.76
N PHE A 98 -11.12 9.09 -1.96
CA PHE A 98 -11.38 7.68 -1.69
C PHE A 98 -10.94 7.31 -0.27
N THR A 99 -11.85 6.78 0.54
CA THR A 99 -11.61 6.47 1.97
C THR A 99 -10.43 5.53 2.22
N LEU A 100 -10.15 4.61 1.30
CA LEU A 100 -8.98 3.74 1.38
C LEU A 100 -7.66 4.54 1.39
N GLY A 101 -7.62 5.70 0.71
CA GLY A 101 -6.47 6.59 0.73
C GLY A 101 -6.19 7.15 2.12
N LEU A 102 -7.24 7.53 2.85
CA LEU A 102 -7.13 8.02 4.23
C LEU A 102 -6.58 6.93 5.16
N ASP A 103 -7.14 5.71 5.09
CA ASP A 103 -6.68 4.57 5.88
C ASP A 103 -5.21 4.26 5.62
N LEU A 104 -4.85 4.12 4.35
CA LEU A 104 -3.47 3.85 3.94
C LEU A 104 -2.54 4.97 4.41
N GLY A 105 -2.93 6.23 4.18
CA GLY A 105 -2.12 7.38 4.53
C GLY A 105 -1.75 7.41 6.01
N ILE A 106 -2.74 7.29 6.89
CA ILE A 106 -2.54 7.34 8.34
C ILE A 106 -1.73 6.14 8.82
N VAL A 107 -2.11 4.91 8.43
CA VAL A 107 -1.48 3.68 8.95
C VAL A 107 -0.03 3.58 8.45
N MET A 108 0.24 3.99 7.20
CA MET A 108 1.60 3.98 6.66
C MET A 108 2.49 5.07 7.27
N ALA A 109 1.99 6.31 7.39
CA ALA A 109 2.74 7.39 8.03
C ALA A 109 3.12 7.01 9.45
N LYS A 110 2.18 6.48 10.23
CA LYS A 110 2.40 5.97 11.58
C LYS A 110 3.41 4.82 11.59
N GLY A 111 3.33 3.91 10.62
CA GLY A 111 4.25 2.79 10.45
C GLY A 111 5.69 3.23 10.25
N VAL A 112 5.92 4.25 9.43
CA VAL A 112 7.27 4.84 9.26
C VAL A 112 7.80 5.44 10.56
N ILE A 113 6.96 6.15 11.30
CA ILE A 113 7.35 6.73 12.60
C ILE A 113 7.76 5.63 13.59
N PHE A 114 6.95 4.57 13.74
CA PHE A 114 7.31 3.44 14.59
C PHE A 114 8.56 2.70 14.09
N GLY A 115 8.77 2.64 12.77
CA GLY A 115 9.98 2.09 12.17
C GLY A 115 11.24 2.85 12.57
N VAL A 116 11.19 4.19 12.50
CA VAL A 116 12.31 5.06 12.93
C VAL A 116 12.57 4.90 14.42
N ILE A 117 11.53 4.96 15.26
CA ILE A 117 11.66 4.78 16.70
C ILE A 117 12.28 3.40 17.01
N GLY A 118 11.80 2.34 16.36
CA GLY A 118 12.35 0.99 16.52
C GLY A 118 13.81 0.88 16.09
N CYS A 119 14.17 1.56 15.00
CA CYS A 119 15.53 1.58 14.48
C CYS A 119 16.52 2.27 15.47
N VAL A 120 16.12 3.36 16.11
CA VAL A 120 17.02 4.12 17.01
C VAL A 120 16.96 3.68 18.47
N THR A 121 15.98 2.85 18.86
CA THR A 121 15.82 2.38 20.25
C THR A 121 15.94 0.88 20.39
N ILE A 122 15.05 0.13 19.76
CA ILE A 122 14.97 -1.32 19.89
C ILE A 122 16.17 -2.01 19.24
N LEU A 123 16.50 -1.64 18.01
CA LEU A 123 17.58 -2.28 17.26
C LEU A 123 18.96 -2.08 17.91
N PRO A 124 19.39 -0.88 18.34
CA PRO A 124 20.63 -0.70 19.05
C PRO A 124 20.71 -1.52 20.35
N SER A 125 19.60 -1.56 21.09
CA SER A 125 19.51 -2.35 22.33
C SER A 125 19.69 -3.84 22.08
N LEU A 126 19.07 -4.36 21.00
CA LEU A 126 19.24 -5.76 20.58
C LEU A 126 20.69 -6.04 20.14
N ILE A 127 21.28 -5.17 19.31
CA ILE A 127 22.65 -5.33 18.83
C ILE A 127 23.62 -5.38 20.00
N LEU A 128 23.55 -4.41 20.93
CA LEU A 128 24.43 -4.35 22.09
C LEU A 128 24.26 -5.55 23.04
N THR A 129 23.01 -6.03 23.22
CA THR A 129 22.73 -7.18 24.07
C THR A 129 23.29 -8.48 23.48
N PHE A 130 23.21 -8.64 22.18
CA PHE A 130 23.66 -9.84 21.47
C PHE A 130 25.02 -9.70 20.78
N ASP A 131 25.79 -8.64 21.08
CA ASP A 131 27.05 -8.32 20.40
C ASP A 131 28.04 -9.50 20.41
N LYS A 132 28.23 -10.14 21.56
CA LYS A 132 29.10 -11.34 21.68
C LYS A 132 28.64 -12.52 20.82
N ALA A 133 27.33 -12.68 20.63
CA ALA A 133 26.77 -13.73 19.78
C ALA A 133 26.94 -13.38 18.30
N LEU A 134 26.81 -12.11 17.98
CA LEU A 134 27.03 -11.58 16.63
C LEU A 134 28.48 -11.79 16.19
N GLU A 135 29.47 -11.49 17.04
CA GLU A 135 30.88 -11.71 16.74
C GLU A 135 31.21 -13.18 16.42
N LYS A 136 30.61 -14.10 17.16
CA LYS A 136 30.80 -15.57 16.92
C LYS A 136 30.15 -16.06 15.64
N THR A 137 29.09 -15.39 15.17
CA THR A 137 28.31 -15.80 14.00
C THR A 137 28.64 -14.98 12.75
N MET A 138 29.55 -14.00 12.85
CA MET A 138 29.99 -13.23 11.68
C MET A 138 30.81 -14.13 10.75
N HIS A 139 30.30 -14.34 9.55
CA HIS A 139 31.01 -14.96 8.45
C HIS A 139 31.73 -13.89 7.62
N LYS A 140 32.77 -14.33 6.88
CA LYS A 140 33.43 -13.47 5.89
C LYS A 140 32.39 -12.93 4.93
N GLU A 141 32.57 -11.68 4.53
CA GLU A 141 31.69 -11.03 3.56
C GLU A 141 31.68 -11.84 2.26
N ILE A 142 30.49 -12.33 1.92
CA ILE A 142 30.28 -13.12 0.68
C ILE A 142 30.18 -12.18 -0.54
N MET A 143 29.92 -10.88 -0.31
CA MET A 143 29.78 -9.91 -1.38
C MET A 143 31.13 -9.67 -2.07
N PRO A 144 31.18 -9.80 -3.40
CA PRO A 144 32.35 -9.43 -4.16
C PRO A 144 32.60 -7.94 -4.08
N ASN A 145 33.87 -7.55 -4.16
CA ASN A 145 34.25 -6.13 -4.20
C ASN A 145 33.69 -5.46 -5.48
N PHE A 146 32.82 -4.47 -5.31
CA PHE A 146 32.19 -3.73 -6.39
C PHE A 146 32.99 -2.51 -6.88
N ASP A 147 34.22 -2.31 -6.44
CA ASP A 147 35.04 -1.16 -6.83
C ASP A 147 35.25 -1.04 -8.35
N LYS A 148 35.44 -2.18 -9.03
CA LYS A 148 35.62 -2.19 -10.51
C LYS A 148 34.34 -1.78 -11.24
N PRO A 149 33.16 -2.40 -10.97
CA PRO A 149 31.90 -1.95 -11.53
C PRO A 149 31.58 -0.49 -11.20
N ALA A 150 31.79 -0.05 -9.95
CA ALA A 150 31.53 1.31 -9.53
C ALA A 150 32.37 2.33 -10.32
N ARG A 151 33.66 2.09 -10.45
CA ARG A 151 34.56 2.96 -11.25
C ARG A 151 34.19 2.96 -12.73
N TRP A 152 33.72 1.83 -13.26
CA TRP A 152 33.29 1.73 -14.67
C TRP A 152 32.02 2.55 -14.89
N ILE A 153 31.03 2.47 -13.98
CA ILE A 153 29.79 3.25 -14.02
C ILE A 153 30.10 4.75 -13.97
N VAL A 154 30.94 5.19 -13.01
CA VAL A 154 31.32 6.60 -12.88
C VAL A 154 32.04 7.10 -14.12
N LYS A 155 32.96 6.30 -14.68
CA LYS A 155 33.70 6.65 -15.91
C LYS A 155 32.78 6.83 -17.13
N HIS A 156 31.67 6.07 -17.19
CA HIS A 156 30.72 6.10 -18.30
C HIS A 156 29.35 6.67 -17.90
N SER A 157 29.32 7.55 -16.92
CA SER A 157 28.06 8.13 -16.38
C SER A 157 27.15 8.72 -17.46
N TRP A 158 27.73 9.39 -18.45
CA TRP A 158 26.99 9.92 -19.60
C TRP A 158 26.29 8.83 -20.44
N LEU A 159 26.93 7.69 -20.64
CA LEU A 159 26.34 6.56 -21.35
C LEU A 159 25.11 6.02 -20.61
N PHE A 160 25.22 5.86 -19.28
CA PHE A 160 24.08 5.42 -18.45
C PHE A 160 22.92 6.41 -18.49
N LEU A 161 23.21 7.72 -18.50
CA LEU A 161 22.18 8.75 -18.63
C LEU A 161 21.44 8.62 -19.97
N ILE A 162 22.15 8.45 -21.09
CA ILE A 162 21.53 8.27 -22.40
C ILE A 162 20.69 7.00 -22.46
N VAL A 163 21.21 5.88 -21.94
CA VAL A 163 20.48 4.61 -21.90
C VAL A 163 19.20 4.76 -21.08
N PHE A 164 19.28 5.40 -19.92
CA PHE A 164 18.11 5.63 -19.06
C PHE A 164 17.06 6.50 -19.75
N LEU A 165 17.48 7.60 -20.39
CA LEU A 165 16.57 8.47 -21.15
C LEU A 165 15.97 7.73 -22.36
N GLY A 166 16.73 6.87 -23.02
CA GLY A 166 16.24 6.04 -24.12
C GLY A 166 15.19 5.02 -23.65
N LEU A 167 15.37 4.42 -22.46
CA LEU A 167 14.41 3.50 -21.86
C LEU A 167 13.15 4.20 -21.33
N LEU A 168 13.20 5.51 -21.13
CA LEU A 168 12.03 6.28 -20.67
C LEU A 168 10.90 6.26 -21.71
N TYR A 169 11.24 6.30 -23.01
CA TYR A 169 10.24 6.26 -24.08
C TYR A 169 9.38 4.98 -24.06
N PRO A 170 9.94 3.75 -24.12
CA PRO A 170 9.13 2.54 -24.01
C PRO A 170 8.42 2.40 -22.66
N ALA A 171 8.98 2.94 -21.57
CA ALA A 171 8.34 2.94 -20.27
C ALA A 171 7.07 3.81 -20.25
N ILE A 172 7.11 5.03 -20.78
CA ILE A 172 5.94 5.91 -20.93
C ILE A 172 4.90 5.29 -21.86
N TYR A 173 5.35 4.69 -22.97
CA TYR A 173 4.46 3.98 -23.88
C TYR A 173 3.71 2.85 -23.15
N GLY A 174 4.44 1.99 -22.43
CA GLY A 174 3.86 0.91 -21.64
C GLY A 174 2.89 1.42 -20.56
N TYR A 175 3.26 2.47 -19.85
CA TYR A 175 2.40 3.09 -18.83
C TYR A 175 1.05 3.54 -19.41
N ASN A 176 1.07 4.21 -20.56
CA ASN A 176 -0.16 4.71 -21.19
C ASN A 176 -1.05 3.62 -21.82
N HIS A 177 -0.47 2.44 -22.12
CA HIS A 177 -1.19 1.33 -22.74
C HIS A 177 -1.52 0.19 -21.76
N THR A 178 -1.11 0.30 -20.51
CA THR A 178 -1.46 -0.69 -19.48
C THR A 178 -2.92 -0.50 -19.06
N LYS A 179 -3.72 -1.54 -19.23
CA LYS A 179 -5.10 -1.54 -18.73
C LYS A 179 -5.10 -1.72 -17.21
N VAL A 180 -5.76 -0.81 -16.52
CA VAL A 180 -5.99 -0.90 -15.07
C VAL A 180 -7.38 -1.48 -14.87
N TYR A 181 -7.48 -2.55 -14.12
CA TYR A 181 -8.76 -3.10 -13.68
C TYR A 181 -9.06 -2.65 -12.26
N TYR A 182 -10.33 -2.35 -12.00
CA TYR A 182 -10.81 -1.85 -10.72
C TYR A 182 -11.63 -2.90 -9.95
N ASP A 183 -11.96 -4.01 -10.60
CA ASP A 183 -12.72 -5.09 -9.98
C ASP A 183 -11.76 -6.07 -9.28
N LEU A 184 -11.89 -6.14 -7.95
CA LEU A 184 -11.09 -7.04 -7.13
C LEU A 184 -11.46 -8.51 -7.34
N SER A 185 -12.64 -8.80 -7.87
CA SER A 185 -13.07 -10.16 -8.18
C SER A 185 -12.23 -10.80 -9.28
N ASP A 186 -11.69 -10.00 -10.21
CA ASP A 186 -10.82 -10.48 -11.28
C ASP A 186 -9.45 -10.98 -10.77
N THR A 187 -9.09 -10.63 -9.53
CA THR A 187 -7.85 -11.12 -8.90
C THR A 187 -7.99 -12.47 -8.22
N LEU A 188 -9.22 -12.98 -8.10
CA LEU A 188 -9.46 -14.24 -7.43
C LEU A 188 -8.98 -15.42 -8.28
N PRO A 189 -8.38 -16.46 -7.66
CA PRO A 189 -7.97 -17.65 -8.39
C PRO A 189 -9.13 -18.30 -9.13
N ASP A 190 -8.92 -18.72 -10.36
CA ASP A 190 -9.92 -19.38 -11.21
C ASP A 190 -10.52 -20.66 -10.61
N LYS A 191 -9.84 -21.26 -9.62
CA LYS A 191 -10.30 -22.49 -8.96
C LYS A 191 -11.41 -22.25 -7.94
N LEU A 192 -11.68 -20.99 -7.56
CA LEU A 192 -12.74 -20.68 -6.61
C LEU A 192 -14.11 -20.78 -7.27
N ASN A 193 -15.07 -21.37 -6.56
CA ASN A 193 -16.43 -21.52 -7.05
C ASN A 193 -17.09 -20.18 -7.42
N CYS A 194 -16.80 -19.12 -6.66
CA CYS A 194 -17.29 -17.78 -6.97
C CYS A 194 -16.71 -17.23 -8.28
N SER A 195 -15.41 -17.45 -8.54
CA SER A 195 -14.76 -17.02 -9.78
C SER A 195 -15.32 -17.76 -10.99
N GLN A 196 -15.55 -19.09 -10.85
CA GLN A 196 -16.19 -19.89 -11.91
C GLN A 196 -17.64 -19.47 -12.15
N ALA A 197 -18.41 -19.20 -11.09
CA ALA A 197 -19.77 -18.72 -11.20
C ALA A 197 -19.83 -17.35 -11.90
N ASN A 198 -18.94 -16.41 -11.56
CA ASN A 198 -18.85 -15.11 -12.22
C ASN A 198 -18.51 -15.25 -13.71
N LYS A 199 -17.58 -16.14 -14.07
CA LYS A 199 -17.26 -16.42 -15.47
C LYS A 199 -18.45 -16.99 -16.24
N LEU A 200 -19.15 -17.94 -15.65
CA LEU A 200 -20.37 -18.53 -16.26
C LEU A 200 -21.48 -17.48 -16.41
N LEU A 201 -21.63 -16.58 -15.44
CA LEU A 201 -22.58 -15.46 -15.55
C LEU A 201 -22.18 -14.51 -16.68
N ALA A 202 -20.90 -14.14 -16.76
CA ALA A 202 -20.40 -13.25 -17.80
C ALA A 202 -20.52 -13.85 -19.21
N GLU A 203 -20.34 -15.18 -19.36
CA GLU A 203 -20.45 -15.88 -20.63
C GLU A 203 -21.91 -16.06 -21.10
N ASN A 204 -22.86 -16.28 -20.18
CA ASN A 204 -24.24 -16.62 -20.52
C ASN A 204 -25.21 -15.42 -20.43
N PHE A 205 -24.89 -14.38 -19.68
CA PHE A 205 -25.80 -13.25 -19.40
C PHE A 205 -25.24 -11.90 -19.80
N ASP A 206 -24.36 -11.88 -20.78
CA ASP A 206 -23.80 -10.68 -21.40
C ASP A 206 -23.57 -9.50 -20.45
N LYS A 207 -22.48 -9.56 -19.66
CA LYS A 207 -21.88 -8.39 -18.96
C LYS A 207 -22.43 -7.94 -17.61
N THR A 208 -22.85 -8.78 -16.74
CA THR A 208 -23.22 -8.37 -15.37
C THR A 208 -22.07 -8.47 -14.38
N ASN A 209 -20.92 -7.87 -14.68
CA ASN A 209 -19.76 -7.97 -13.78
C ASN A 209 -19.82 -6.99 -12.61
N SER A 210 -20.63 -5.94 -12.70
CA SER A 210 -20.71 -4.95 -11.61
C SER A 210 -22.12 -4.37 -11.52
N ILE A 211 -22.72 -4.48 -10.34
CA ILE A 211 -23.98 -3.83 -10.01
C ILE A 211 -23.68 -2.58 -9.21
N TYR A 212 -24.10 -1.43 -9.70
CA TYR A 212 -24.01 -0.15 -9.01
C TYR A 212 -25.37 0.23 -8.46
N MET A 213 -25.45 0.49 -7.16
CA MET A 213 -26.65 1.04 -6.54
C MET A 213 -26.48 2.55 -6.41
N ILE A 214 -27.41 3.31 -6.95
CA ILE A 214 -27.46 4.76 -6.83
C ILE A 214 -28.54 5.11 -5.82
N LEU A 215 -28.17 5.77 -4.74
CA LEU A 215 -29.10 6.34 -3.77
C LEU A 215 -29.48 7.73 -4.22
N ALA A 216 -30.75 7.96 -4.47
CA ALA A 216 -31.30 9.26 -4.78
C ALA A 216 -32.16 9.80 -3.63
N ASP A 217 -32.44 11.10 -3.62
CA ASP A 217 -33.31 11.73 -2.65
C ASP A 217 -34.74 11.15 -2.77
N THR A 218 -35.38 10.86 -1.64
CA THR A 218 -36.77 10.36 -1.58
C THR A 218 -37.80 11.37 -2.14
N ASN A 219 -37.43 12.65 -2.25
CA ASN A 219 -38.28 13.69 -2.82
C ASN A 219 -38.17 13.83 -4.35
N LEU A 220 -37.37 12.95 -5.01
CA LEU A 220 -37.25 12.96 -6.45
C LEU A 220 -38.61 12.66 -7.10
N SER A 221 -39.02 13.49 -8.07
CA SER A 221 -40.26 13.21 -8.81
C SER A 221 -40.09 11.97 -9.69
N LYS A 222 -41.19 11.29 -10.02
CA LYS A 222 -41.14 10.10 -10.93
C LYS A 222 -40.56 10.46 -12.28
N ASP A 223 -40.90 11.63 -12.82
CA ASP A 223 -40.41 12.08 -14.11
C ASP A 223 -38.90 12.36 -14.08
N ASP A 224 -38.39 12.95 -12.99
CA ASP A 224 -36.96 13.16 -12.81
C ASP A 224 -36.19 11.86 -12.60
N SER A 225 -36.77 10.89 -11.89
CA SER A 225 -36.20 9.54 -11.73
C SER A 225 -36.06 8.83 -13.07
N ILE A 226 -37.07 8.87 -13.91
CA ILE A 226 -37.05 8.27 -15.25
C ILE A 226 -36.04 8.99 -16.15
N ALA A 227 -36.03 10.32 -16.13
CA ALA A 227 -35.06 11.12 -16.91
C ALA A 227 -33.60 10.82 -16.50
N MET A 228 -33.35 10.67 -15.19
CA MET A 228 -32.04 10.28 -14.66
C MET A 228 -31.60 8.91 -15.16
N ILE A 229 -32.51 7.91 -15.15
CA ILE A 229 -32.21 6.58 -15.65
C ILE A 229 -31.91 6.60 -17.15
N ASP A 230 -32.64 7.40 -17.93
CA ASP A 230 -32.40 7.51 -19.37
C ASP A 230 -31.08 8.24 -19.70
N GLU A 231 -30.62 9.15 -18.84
CA GLU A 231 -29.28 9.73 -18.95
C GLU A 231 -28.20 8.72 -18.59
N ILE A 232 -28.38 7.95 -17.53
CA ILE A 232 -27.43 6.90 -17.11
C ILE A 232 -27.28 5.84 -18.22
N LYS A 233 -28.35 5.43 -18.89
CA LYS A 233 -28.30 4.49 -20.02
C LYS A 233 -27.47 4.97 -21.21
N LYS A 234 -27.29 6.29 -21.35
CA LYS A 234 -26.47 6.90 -22.43
C LYS A 234 -24.98 6.87 -22.15
N LEU A 235 -24.57 6.59 -20.90
CA LEU A 235 -23.17 6.53 -20.53
C LEU A 235 -22.52 5.27 -21.12
N ASP A 236 -21.34 5.44 -21.67
CA ASP A 236 -20.54 4.34 -22.20
C ASP A 236 -20.16 3.36 -21.07
N GLY A 237 -20.39 2.08 -21.32
CA GLY A 237 -20.13 1.01 -20.34
C GLY A 237 -21.32 0.62 -19.45
N ILE A 238 -22.46 1.29 -19.54
CA ILE A 238 -23.71 0.92 -18.87
C ILE A 238 -24.54 0.04 -19.79
N SER A 239 -24.75 -1.24 -19.42
CA SER A 239 -25.59 -2.14 -20.20
C SER A 239 -27.08 -2.01 -19.85
N THR A 240 -27.39 -1.79 -18.57
CA THR A 240 -28.77 -1.70 -18.07
C THR A 240 -28.84 -0.78 -16.87
N ALA A 241 -29.84 0.09 -16.84
CA ALA A 241 -30.16 0.90 -15.66
C ALA A 241 -31.66 0.81 -15.40
N MET A 242 -32.05 0.57 -14.15
CA MET A 242 -33.42 0.42 -13.72
C MET A 242 -33.65 1.18 -12.43
N SER A 243 -34.80 1.81 -12.30
CA SER A 243 -35.33 2.32 -11.02
C SER A 243 -36.67 1.67 -10.71
N LEU A 244 -37.12 1.77 -9.48
CA LEU A 244 -38.45 1.27 -9.10
C LEU A 244 -39.53 1.93 -9.97
N ASP A 245 -39.43 3.25 -10.18
CA ASP A 245 -40.37 4.00 -11.01
C ASP A 245 -40.35 3.64 -12.49
N SER A 246 -39.20 3.22 -13.02
CA SER A 246 -39.07 2.79 -14.42
C SER A 246 -39.66 1.39 -14.67
N VAL A 247 -39.68 0.53 -13.65
CA VAL A 247 -40.20 -0.85 -13.74
C VAL A 247 -41.68 -0.90 -13.37
N VAL A 248 -42.05 -0.26 -12.25
CA VAL A 248 -43.41 -0.27 -11.72
C VAL A 248 -44.32 0.71 -12.46
N GLY A 249 -43.79 1.80 -12.99
CA GLY A 249 -44.58 2.79 -13.73
C GLY A 249 -45.04 2.36 -15.12
N ALA A 250 -44.38 1.34 -15.74
CA ALA A 250 -44.67 0.91 -17.10
C ALA A 250 -45.64 -0.30 -17.18
N GLU A 251 -45.59 -1.20 -16.18
CA GLU A 251 -46.30 -2.50 -16.30
C GLU A 251 -47.10 -2.93 -15.04
N LEU A 252 -46.85 -2.36 -13.86
CA LEU A 252 -47.56 -2.70 -12.63
C LEU A 252 -48.08 -1.43 -11.92
N PRO A 253 -49.38 -1.23 -11.81
CA PRO A 253 -49.96 -0.17 -10.98
C PRO A 253 -49.48 -0.38 -9.53
N THR A 254 -48.98 0.69 -8.88
CA THR A 254 -48.55 0.67 -7.47
C THR A 254 -49.64 0.18 -6.50
N GLU A 255 -50.88 0.22 -6.95
CA GLU A 255 -52.05 -0.29 -6.21
C GLU A 255 -52.11 -1.82 -6.12
N MET A 256 -51.30 -2.55 -6.92
CA MET A 256 -51.23 -4.02 -6.88
C MET A 256 -50.07 -4.54 -6.01
N LEU A 257 -49.19 -3.68 -5.52
CA LEU A 257 -48.11 -4.07 -4.62
C LEU A 257 -48.61 -4.01 -3.16
N PRO A 258 -48.30 -5.03 -2.34
CA PRO A 258 -48.59 -4.98 -0.92
C PRO A 258 -47.94 -3.77 -0.26
N ASP A 259 -48.66 -3.05 0.59
CA ASP A 259 -48.17 -1.86 1.31
C ASP A 259 -46.89 -2.12 2.10
N SER A 260 -46.65 -3.36 2.53
CA SER A 260 -45.44 -3.82 3.20
C SER A 260 -44.21 -3.75 2.26
N LEU A 261 -44.36 -4.07 1.00
CA LEU A 261 -43.26 -4.00 -0.01
C LEU A 261 -42.99 -2.54 -0.41
N VAL A 262 -44.02 -1.72 -0.54
CA VAL A 262 -43.86 -0.30 -0.87
C VAL A 262 -43.20 0.48 0.27
N SER A 263 -43.47 0.09 1.55
CA SER A 263 -42.86 0.73 2.71
C SER A 263 -41.42 0.32 3.00
N GLU A 264 -40.98 -0.89 2.55
CA GLU A 264 -39.59 -1.35 2.65
C GLU A 264 -38.70 -0.86 1.50
N LEU A 265 -39.32 -0.43 0.39
CA LEU A 265 -38.62 0.04 -0.80
C LEU A 265 -38.55 1.59 -0.89
N LYS A 266 -39.19 2.31 0.02
CA LYS A 266 -39.06 3.77 0.25
C LYS A 266 -38.10 4.04 1.40
#